data_a55730089ade36c372e4dad5227f3244
#
_entry.id   a55730089ade36c372e4dad5227f3244
#
_cell.length_a   1.000
_cell.length_b   1.000
_cell.length_c   1.000
_cell.angle_alpha   90.00
_cell.angle_beta   90.00
_cell.angle_gamma   90.00
#
_symmetry.space_group_name_H-M   'P 1'
#
loop_
_entity.id
_entity.type
_entity.pdbx_description
1 polymer ?
#
loop_
_entity_poly.entity_id
_entity_poly.type
_entity_poly.pdbx_seq_one_letter_code
_entity_poly.pdbx_strand_id
1 'polypeptide(L)'
;TSRRLIHKLEKLCSNYEGSQLQRQVYVEGRPKTDSKSLLYSIDALHEAINNGKMVEFLYRKAESREKEKRIVSPWQLAWENGCYYLIAFADEKGIRHYRVDKMSGVRVLDVPRRGQEQFADLDLPAYLRKHFGMYGGPEHRVTLRCTADLEGAMRERFGTTPVFLPEEDGSFHFDVPICVSDQFYGWVCGFGGKIEVVAPPEVRQGLFDLSSRIAKANQ
;
A
#
# COMPACT_ATOMS: atom_id res chain seq x y z
N THR A 1 8.91 11.89 -15.52
CA THR A 1 8.47 10.52 -15.87
C THR A 1 7.07 10.57 -16.46
N SER A 2 6.10 11.22 -15.86
CA SER A 2 4.74 11.38 -16.39
C SER A 2 4.73 12.08 -17.76
N ARG A 3 5.50 13.15 -17.94
CA ARG A 3 5.66 13.83 -19.26
C ARG A 3 6.24 12.91 -20.33
N ARG A 4 7.14 11.99 -19.97
CA ARG A 4 7.71 11.00 -20.90
C ARG A 4 6.69 9.94 -21.30
N LEU A 5 5.81 9.55 -20.38
CA LEU A 5 4.71 8.62 -20.65
C LEU A 5 3.67 9.28 -21.57
N ILE A 6 3.24 10.49 -21.24
CA ILE A 6 2.35 11.29 -22.09
C ILE A 6 2.94 11.42 -23.50
N HIS A 7 4.22 11.79 -23.62
CA HIS A 7 4.89 11.91 -24.93
C HIS A 7 5.00 10.56 -25.69
N LYS A 8 5.09 9.42 -24.98
CA LYS A 8 5.03 8.09 -25.63
C LYS A 8 3.62 7.75 -26.09
N LEU A 9 2.59 8.11 -25.32
CA LEU A 9 1.20 7.93 -25.70
C LEU A 9 0.83 8.83 -26.89
N GLU A 10 1.33 10.08 -26.92
CA GLU A 10 1.16 11.00 -28.05
C GLU A 10 1.72 10.46 -29.36
N LYS A 11 2.83 9.73 -29.31
CA LYS A 11 3.42 9.07 -30.50
C LYS A 11 2.59 7.88 -31.04
N LEU A 12 1.67 7.37 -30.25
CA LEU A 12 0.75 6.31 -30.66
C LEU A 12 -0.57 6.85 -31.25
N CYS A 13 -0.80 8.16 -31.11
CA CYS A 13 -1.98 8.87 -31.60
C CYS A 13 -1.60 9.82 -32.74
N SER A 14 -2.58 10.30 -33.50
CA SER A 14 -2.35 11.39 -34.45
C SER A 14 -1.91 12.67 -33.72
N ASN A 15 -1.20 13.58 -34.39
CA ASN A 15 -0.75 14.85 -33.80
C ASN A 15 -1.92 15.68 -33.24
N TYR A 16 -3.10 15.57 -33.80
CA TYR A 16 -4.31 16.23 -33.31
C TYR A 16 -4.81 15.61 -32.01
N GLU A 17 -4.91 14.29 -31.94
CA GLU A 17 -5.34 13.57 -30.75
C GLU A 17 -4.32 13.70 -29.61
N GLY A 18 -3.02 13.68 -29.92
CA GLY A 18 -1.95 13.92 -28.95
C GLY A 18 -2.03 15.29 -28.29
N SER A 19 -2.37 16.35 -29.07
CA SER A 19 -2.57 17.71 -28.54
C SER A 19 -3.84 17.84 -27.69
N GLN A 20 -4.88 17.08 -27.97
CA GLN A 20 -6.10 17.02 -27.17
C GLN A 20 -5.83 16.30 -25.84
N LEU A 21 -5.07 15.21 -25.85
CA LEU A 21 -4.70 14.47 -24.65
C LEU A 21 -3.91 15.35 -23.64
N GLN A 22 -3.01 16.20 -24.13
CA GLN A 22 -2.27 17.16 -23.28
C GLN A 22 -3.18 18.18 -22.59
N ARG A 23 -4.26 18.59 -23.24
CA ARG A 23 -5.22 19.57 -22.71
C ARG A 23 -6.24 18.96 -21.75
N GLN A 24 -6.54 17.66 -21.91
CA GLN A 24 -7.60 16.98 -21.19
C GLN A 24 -7.10 16.15 -20.02
N VAL A 25 -5.82 15.77 -19.98
CA VAL A 25 -5.25 14.96 -18.90
C VAL A 25 -4.27 15.80 -18.08
N TYR A 26 -4.71 16.19 -16.88
CA TYR A 26 -3.84 16.81 -15.88
C TYR A 26 -3.23 15.73 -15.01
N VAL A 27 -1.89 15.62 -15.01
CA VAL A 27 -1.15 14.76 -14.10
C VAL A 27 -0.58 15.65 -13.00
N GLU A 28 -1.13 15.52 -11.80
CA GLU A 28 -0.65 16.26 -10.64
C GLU A 28 0.82 15.97 -10.38
N GLY A 29 1.63 17.02 -10.36
CA GLY A 29 3.05 16.95 -10.06
C GLY A 29 3.27 16.75 -8.57
N ARG A 30 3.51 15.51 -8.12
CA ARG A 30 4.02 15.30 -6.76
C ARG A 30 5.40 15.92 -6.60
N PRO A 31 5.79 16.43 -5.39
CA PRO A 31 7.14 16.85 -5.10
C PRO A 31 8.11 15.76 -5.54
N LYS A 32 8.98 16.06 -6.50
CA LYS A 32 9.91 15.07 -7.03
C LYS A 32 10.97 14.76 -5.98
N THR A 33 10.90 13.58 -5.36
CA THR A 33 12.12 12.91 -4.94
C THR A 33 13.01 12.80 -6.19
N ASP A 34 14.31 13.03 -6.06
CA ASP A 34 15.26 12.98 -7.18
C ASP A 34 14.99 11.73 -8.03
N SER A 35 14.41 11.94 -9.21
CA SER A 35 13.87 10.84 -10.03
C SER A 35 14.98 9.89 -10.51
N LYS A 36 16.23 10.35 -10.54
CA LYS A 36 17.39 9.52 -10.89
C LYS A 36 17.74 8.57 -9.74
N SER A 37 17.82 9.07 -8.52
CA SER A 37 18.10 8.27 -7.32
C SER A 37 17.04 7.17 -7.11
N LEU A 38 15.75 7.51 -7.34
CA LEU A 38 14.66 6.55 -7.25
C LEU A 38 14.78 5.43 -8.30
N LEU A 39 15.11 5.77 -9.56
CA LEU A 39 15.29 4.77 -10.62
C LEU A 39 16.45 3.83 -10.32
N TYR A 40 17.61 4.36 -9.89
CA TYR A 40 18.74 3.53 -9.48
C TYR A 40 18.39 2.60 -8.30
N SER A 41 17.62 3.08 -7.34
CA SER A 41 17.16 2.24 -6.22
C SER A 41 16.24 1.11 -6.71
N ILE A 42 15.31 1.40 -7.62
CA ILE A 42 14.41 0.41 -8.21
C ILE A 42 15.21 -0.63 -9.02
N ASP A 43 16.16 -0.21 -9.84
CA ASP A 43 16.99 -1.11 -10.65
C ASP A 43 17.82 -2.05 -9.77
N ALA A 44 18.48 -1.53 -8.73
CA ALA A 44 19.22 -2.33 -7.77
C ALA A 44 18.34 -3.33 -7.01
N LEU A 45 17.12 -2.93 -6.64
CA LEU A 45 16.15 -3.82 -5.99
C LEU A 45 15.68 -4.92 -6.94
N HIS A 46 15.40 -4.60 -8.20
CA HIS A 46 15.07 -5.62 -9.22
C HIS A 46 16.20 -6.61 -9.44
N GLU A 47 17.44 -6.12 -9.54
CA GLU A 47 18.63 -6.97 -9.64
C GLU A 47 18.73 -7.94 -8.45
N ALA A 48 18.58 -7.42 -7.24
CA ALA A 48 18.65 -8.21 -6.02
C ALA A 48 17.54 -9.27 -5.93
N ILE A 49 16.30 -8.90 -6.30
CA ILE A 49 15.15 -9.82 -6.32
C ILE A 49 15.40 -10.94 -7.34
N ASN A 50 15.82 -10.61 -8.56
CA ASN A 50 16.05 -11.57 -9.62
C ASN A 50 17.21 -12.54 -9.30
N ASN A 51 18.27 -12.03 -8.67
CA ASN A 51 19.44 -12.83 -8.32
C ASN A 51 19.32 -13.50 -6.95
N GLY A 52 18.21 -13.32 -6.23
CA GLY A 52 18.02 -13.91 -4.90
C GLY A 52 19.04 -13.42 -3.86
N LYS A 53 19.44 -12.15 -3.92
CA LYS A 53 20.44 -11.55 -3.04
C LYS A 53 19.84 -10.60 -2.02
N MET A 54 20.53 -10.42 -0.88
CA MET A 54 20.18 -9.41 0.11
C MET A 54 20.57 -8.01 -0.38
N VAL A 55 19.92 -6.99 0.20
CA VAL A 55 20.25 -5.59 -0.06
C VAL A 55 20.54 -4.84 1.23
N GLU A 56 21.38 -3.82 1.10
CA GLU A 56 21.69 -2.84 2.13
C GLU A 56 21.28 -1.45 1.64
N PHE A 57 20.69 -0.63 2.52
CA PHE A 57 20.35 0.76 2.24
C PHE A 57 20.25 1.59 3.52
N LEU A 58 20.34 2.91 3.37
CA LEU A 58 19.99 3.86 4.43
C LEU A 58 18.51 4.22 4.29
N TYR A 59 17.76 4.09 5.37
CA TYR A 59 16.32 4.35 5.42
C TYR A 59 15.98 5.46 6.39
N ARG A 60 15.18 6.43 5.94
CA ARG A 60 14.66 7.52 6.77
C ARG A 60 13.24 7.19 7.22
N LYS A 61 13.04 6.96 8.51
CA LYS A 61 11.70 6.85 9.10
C LYS A 61 10.96 8.19 9.05
N ALA A 62 9.61 8.16 9.04
CA ALA A 62 8.80 9.37 8.98
C ALA A 62 9.04 10.30 10.19
N GLU A 63 9.30 9.72 11.35
CA GLU A 63 9.42 10.40 12.65
C GLU A 63 10.86 10.80 12.99
N SER A 64 11.84 10.42 12.17
CA SER A 64 13.26 10.67 12.44
C SER A 64 13.94 11.44 11.31
N ARG A 65 14.78 12.42 11.68
CA ARG A 65 15.68 13.07 10.74
C ARG A 65 16.88 12.20 10.39
N GLU A 66 17.19 11.22 11.22
CA GLU A 66 18.34 10.32 11.03
C GLU A 66 17.99 9.17 10.08
N LYS A 67 18.97 8.78 9.29
CA LYS A 67 18.89 7.60 8.45
C LYS A 67 19.50 6.41 9.17
N GLU A 68 18.77 5.32 9.20
CA GLU A 68 19.24 4.07 9.79
C GLU A 68 19.62 3.09 8.68
N LYS A 69 20.73 2.40 8.88
CA LYS A 69 21.16 1.31 8.00
C LYS A 69 20.20 0.13 8.14
N ARG A 70 19.77 -0.42 6.98
CA ARG A 70 18.95 -1.62 6.89
C ARG A 70 19.65 -2.63 5.99
N ILE A 71 19.64 -3.89 6.39
CA ILE A 71 20.03 -5.04 5.60
C ILE A 71 18.82 -5.96 5.59
N VAL A 72 18.30 -6.29 4.42
CA VAL A 72 17.07 -7.08 4.28
C VAL A 72 17.12 -7.99 3.05
N SER A 73 16.27 -8.99 3.04
CA SER A 73 16.05 -9.90 1.92
C SER A 73 14.89 -9.38 1.08
N PRO A 74 15.12 -8.80 -0.12
CA PRO A 74 14.08 -8.25 -0.97
C PRO A 74 13.30 -9.39 -1.66
N TRP A 75 11.97 -9.28 -1.68
CA TRP A 75 11.10 -10.29 -2.28
C TRP A 75 10.23 -9.74 -3.40
N GLN A 76 9.57 -8.61 -3.18
CA GLN A 76 8.65 -8.03 -4.15
C GLN A 76 8.70 -6.50 -4.13
N LEU A 77 8.41 -5.90 -5.29
CA LEU A 77 8.10 -4.48 -5.40
C LEU A 77 6.60 -4.32 -5.66
N ALA A 78 5.95 -3.48 -4.86
CA ALA A 78 4.55 -3.14 -5.01
C ALA A 78 4.41 -1.64 -5.30
N TRP A 79 3.37 -1.29 -6.09
CA TRP A 79 2.97 0.08 -6.33
C TRP A 79 1.66 0.35 -5.60
N GLU A 80 1.68 1.25 -4.63
CA GLU A 80 0.52 1.59 -3.81
C GLU A 80 0.48 3.10 -3.57
N ASN A 81 -0.68 3.72 -3.79
CA ASN A 81 -0.89 5.17 -3.59
C ASN A 81 0.19 6.06 -4.23
N GLY A 82 0.64 5.66 -5.45
CA GLY A 82 1.64 6.40 -6.21
C GLY A 82 3.07 6.32 -5.66
N CYS A 83 3.38 5.35 -4.82
CA CYS A 83 4.71 5.08 -4.30
C CYS A 83 5.13 3.63 -4.57
N TYR A 84 6.43 3.42 -4.79
CA TYR A 84 7.00 2.08 -4.77
C TYR A 84 7.31 1.65 -3.34
N TYR A 85 6.93 0.42 -3.02
CA TYR A 85 7.25 -0.24 -1.77
C TYR A 85 8.04 -1.52 -2.03
N LEU A 86 9.10 -1.71 -1.28
CA LEU A 86 9.78 -2.98 -1.17
C LEU A 86 9.10 -3.81 -0.08
N ILE A 87 8.63 -5.00 -0.43
CA ILE A 87 8.23 -6.04 0.52
C ILE A 87 9.44 -6.92 0.74
N ALA A 88 9.95 -6.96 1.96
CA ALA A 88 11.19 -7.63 2.30
C ALA A 88 11.06 -8.43 3.60
N PHE A 89 11.89 -9.46 3.72
CA PHE A 89 12.10 -10.17 4.99
C PHE A 89 13.25 -9.51 5.75
N ALA A 90 12.98 -9.14 6.98
CA ALA A 90 13.93 -8.52 7.90
C ALA A 90 14.12 -9.42 9.12
N ASP A 91 14.95 -10.43 9.02
CA ASP A 91 15.27 -11.48 10.00
C ASP A 91 14.32 -11.51 11.25
N GLU A 92 14.72 -10.93 12.36
CA GLU A 92 13.93 -10.95 13.62
C GLU A 92 12.55 -10.25 13.54
N LYS A 93 12.32 -9.43 12.52
CA LYS A 93 11.11 -8.60 12.38
C LYS A 93 10.09 -9.17 11.39
N GLY A 94 10.42 -10.28 10.70
CA GLY A 94 9.57 -10.87 9.67
C GLY A 94 9.36 -9.96 8.45
N ILE A 95 8.19 -10.02 7.81
CA ILE A 95 7.88 -9.22 6.62
C ILE A 95 7.76 -7.74 6.98
N ARG A 96 8.43 -6.89 6.21
CA ARG A 96 8.44 -5.42 6.36
C ARG A 96 8.25 -4.74 5.02
N HIS A 97 7.64 -3.56 5.08
CA HIS A 97 7.42 -2.69 3.93
C HIS A 97 8.32 -1.46 4.03
N TYR A 98 9.03 -1.15 2.96
CA TYR A 98 9.89 0.02 2.89
C TYR A 98 9.54 0.85 1.67
N ARG A 99 9.23 2.12 1.84
CA ARG A 99 9.03 3.05 0.73
C ARG A 99 10.37 3.29 0.04
N VAL A 100 10.42 3.05 -1.27
CA VAL A 100 11.66 3.14 -2.04
C VAL A 100 12.17 4.58 -2.14
N ASP A 101 11.27 5.56 -2.17
CA ASP A 101 11.61 6.99 -2.18
C ASP A 101 12.23 7.51 -0.86
N LYS A 102 12.16 6.71 0.22
CA LYS A 102 12.83 6.98 1.50
C LYS A 102 14.16 6.26 1.66
N MET A 103 14.57 5.49 0.65
CA MET A 103 15.87 4.81 0.62
C MET A 103 16.94 5.69 0.02
N SER A 104 18.17 5.45 0.41
CA SER A 104 19.34 6.00 -0.26
C SER A 104 20.51 5.03 -0.17
N GLY A 105 21.38 5.01 -1.19
CA GLY A 105 22.55 4.14 -1.24
C GLY A 105 22.20 2.64 -1.25
N VAL A 106 21.19 2.25 -2.05
CA VAL A 106 20.82 0.84 -2.20
C VAL A 106 21.97 0.09 -2.86
N ARG A 107 22.43 -0.98 -2.21
CA ARG A 107 23.49 -1.86 -2.70
C ARG A 107 23.06 -3.31 -2.61
N VAL A 108 23.30 -4.07 -3.67
CA VAL A 108 23.14 -5.52 -3.68
C VAL A 108 24.34 -6.14 -2.96
N LEU A 109 24.06 -7.05 -2.04
CA LEU A 109 25.10 -7.79 -1.31
C LEU A 109 25.30 -9.16 -1.94
N ASP A 110 26.52 -9.67 -1.91
CA ASP A 110 26.79 -11.06 -2.34
C ASP A 110 26.45 -12.06 -1.24
N VAL A 111 25.23 -11.99 -0.73
CA VAL A 111 24.65 -12.84 0.30
C VAL A 111 23.30 -13.32 -0.16
N PRO A 112 23.00 -14.64 -0.14
CA PRO A 112 21.69 -15.16 -0.51
C PRO A 112 20.57 -14.57 0.37
N ARG A 113 19.42 -14.25 -0.24
CA ARG A 113 18.25 -13.79 0.51
C ARG A 113 17.68 -14.89 1.39
N ARG A 114 17.02 -14.50 2.47
CA ARG A 114 16.35 -15.36 3.45
C ARG A 114 14.85 -15.15 3.44
N GLY A 115 14.11 -15.97 4.20
CA GLY A 115 12.68 -15.82 4.38
C GLY A 115 11.84 -16.48 3.28
N GLN A 116 12.38 -17.49 2.59
CA GLN A 116 11.66 -18.18 1.51
C GLN A 116 10.35 -18.80 1.98
N GLU A 117 10.31 -19.36 3.18
CA GLU A 117 9.11 -19.99 3.75
C GLU A 117 7.96 -19.01 3.90
N GLN A 118 8.24 -17.73 4.24
CA GLN A 118 7.23 -16.69 4.41
C GLN A 118 6.65 -16.19 3.07
N PHE A 119 7.32 -16.48 1.96
CA PHE A 119 6.94 -16.00 0.64
C PHE A 119 6.57 -17.11 -0.34
N ALA A 120 6.77 -18.39 0.01
CA ALA A 120 6.53 -19.53 -0.89
C ALA A 120 5.08 -19.56 -1.38
N ASP A 121 4.11 -19.33 -0.49
CA ASP A 121 2.68 -19.38 -0.77
C ASP A 121 2.01 -17.99 -0.66
N LEU A 122 2.79 -16.91 -0.77
CA LEU A 122 2.27 -15.56 -0.63
C LEU A 122 1.45 -15.16 -1.88
N ASP A 123 0.13 -15.15 -1.76
CA ASP A 123 -0.76 -14.48 -2.72
C ASP A 123 -0.60 -12.95 -2.56
N LEU A 124 0.24 -12.35 -3.41
CA LEU A 124 0.54 -10.92 -3.34
C LEU A 124 -0.71 -10.03 -3.48
N PRO A 125 -1.65 -10.26 -4.41
CA PRO A 125 -2.90 -9.54 -4.47
C PRO A 125 -3.72 -9.61 -3.17
N ALA A 126 -3.89 -10.79 -2.59
CA ALA A 126 -4.59 -10.94 -1.31
C ALA A 126 -3.83 -10.26 -0.17
N TYR A 127 -2.51 -10.38 -0.16
CA TYR A 127 -1.64 -9.70 0.80
C TYR A 127 -1.81 -8.19 0.75
N LEU A 128 -1.81 -7.59 -0.44
CA LEU A 128 -1.96 -6.13 -0.60
C LEU A 128 -3.36 -5.66 -0.20
N ARG A 129 -4.40 -6.43 -0.51
CA ARG A 129 -5.79 -6.07 -0.15
C ARG A 129 -6.01 -5.93 1.36
N LYS A 130 -5.34 -6.74 2.18
CA LYS A 130 -5.48 -6.67 3.64
C LYS A 130 -4.67 -5.57 4.32
N HIS A 131 -3.72 -4.94 3.58
CA HIS A 131 -2.92 -3.82 4.09
C HIS A 131 -3.45 -2.48 3.58
N PHE A 132 -3.56 -1.51 4.47
CA PHE A 132 -3.98 -0.16 4.16
C PHE A 132 -2.75 0.76 4.15
N GLY A 133 -2.43 1.35 2.98
CA GLY A 133 -1.26 2.20 2.81
C GLY A 133 0.07 1.51 3.14
N MET A 134 0.14 0.17 3.02
CA MET A 134 1.30 -0.66 3.38
C MET A 134 1.69 -0.61 4.87
N TYR A 135 0.76 -0.21 5.74
CA TYR A 135 0.96 -0.31 7.19
C TYR A 135 0.69 -1.75 7.66
N GLY A 136 1.58 -2.25 8.50
CA GLY A 136 1.41 -3.54 9.17
C GLY A 136 0.58 -3.39 10.44
N GLY A 137 0.10 -4.52 10.94
CA GLY A 137 -0.65 -4.64 12.19
C GLY A 137 -1.07 -6.08 12.41
N PRO A 138 -1.70 -6.40 13.55
CA PRO A 138 -2.27 -7.72 13.77
C PRO A 138 -3.34 -8.01 12.72
N GLU A 139 -3.34 -9.23 12.21
CA GLU A 139 -4.35 -9.67 11.25
C GLU A 139 -5.59 -10.17 11.99
N HIS A 140 -6.74 -9.62 11.62
CA HIS A 140 -8.06 -10.03 12.11
C HIS A 140 -8.98 -10.33 10.95
N ARG A 141 -9.89 -11.28 11.13
CA ARG A 141 -11.06 -11.42 10.27
C ARG A 141 -12.08 -10.39 10.73
N VAL A 142 -12.31 -9.38 9.93
CA VAL A 142 -13.17 -8.24 10.26
C VAL A 142 -14.48 -8.36 9.52
N THR A 143 -15.60 -8.24 10.24
CA THR A 143 -16.93 -8.10 9.66
C THR A 143 -17.23 -6.61 9.50
N LEU A 144 -17.41 -6.19 8.26
CA LEU A 144 -17.83 -4.83 7.90
C LEU A 144 -19.30 -4.83 7.47
N ARG A 145 -20.08 -3.88 7.98
CA ARG A 145 -21.43 -3.58 7.53
C ARG A 145 -21.40 -2.24 6.81
N CYS A 146 -22.01 -2.18 5.64
CA CYS A 146 -21.96 -1.02 4.76
C CYS A 146 -23.36 -0.66 4.24
N THR A 147 -23.56 0.63 3.98
CA THR A 147 -24.77 1.09 3.27
C THR A 147 -24.75 0.65 1.80
N ALA A 148 -25.91 0.43 1.19
CA ALA A 148 -26.05 -0.14 -0.17
C ALA A 148 -25.25 0.61 -1.24
N ASP A 149 -25.12 1.92 -1.14
CA ASP A 149 -24.40 2.78 -2.08
C ASP A 149 -22.88 2.53 -2.13
N LEU A 150 -22.34 1.80 -1.14
CA LEU A 150 -20.91 1.47 -1.08
C LEU A 150 -20.56 0.12 -1.70
N GLU A 151 -21.52 -0.68 -2.21
CA GLU A 151 -21.23 -2.01 -2.73
C GLU A 151 -20.14 -1.99 -3.81
N GLY A 152 -20.23 -1.07 -4.77
CA GLY A 152 -19.21 -0.91 -5.82
C GLY A 152 -17.82 -0.62 -5.28
N ALA A 153 -17.71 0.31 -4.33
CA ALA A 153 -16.44 0.67 -3.71
C ALA A 153 -15.84 -0.50 -2.89
N MET A 154 -16.68 -1.28 -2.21
CA MET A 154 -16.22 -2.47 -1.47
C MET A 154 -15.75 -3.58 -2.40
N ARG A 155 -16.45 -3.81 -3.52
CA ARG A 155 -16.01 -4.77 -4.54
C ARG A 155 -14.69 -4.34 -5.21
N GLU A 156 -14.53 -3.05 -5.50
CA GLU A 156 -13.28 -2.51 -6.02
C GLU A 156 -12.11 -2.72 -5.05
N ARG A 157 -12.32 -2.45 -3.77
CA ARG A 157 -11.27 -2.55 -2.73
C ARG A 157 -10.92 -3.99 -2.38
N PHE A 158 -11.92 -4.86 -2.18
CA PHE A 158 -11.71 -6.21 -1.64
C PHE A 158 -11.84 -7.31 -2.71
N GLY A 159 -12.24 -6.96 -3.91
CA GLY A 159 -12.45 -7.90 -5.01
C GLY A 159 -13.78 -8.65 -4.89
N THR A 160 -13.88 -9.76 -5.61
CA THR A 160 -15.10 -10.59 -5.68
C THR A 160 -15.09 -11.78 -4.72
N THR A 161 -13.99 -11.99 -4.00
CA THR A 161 -13.84 -13.14 -3.07
C THR A 161 -14.75 -13.05 -1.84
N PRO A 162 -14.94 -11.89 -1.18
CA PRO A 162 -15.87 -11.78 -0.07
C PRO A 162 -17.31 -11.97 -0.53
N VAL A 163 -18.08 -12.73 0.24
CA VAL A 163 -19.52 -12.88 0.02
C VAL A 163 -20.23 -11.71 0.68
N PHE A 164 -20.89 -10.89 -0.12
CA PHE A 164 -21.68 -9.75 0.33
C PHE A 164 -23.09 -10.22 0.67
N LEU A 165 -23.44 -10.19 1.94
CA LEU A 165 -24.72 -10.67 2.45
C LEU A 165 -25.66 -9.47 2.70
N PRO A 166 -26.80 -9.37 1.97
CA PRO A 166 -27.74 -8.28 2.13
C PRO A 166 -28.50 -8.39 3.47
N GLU A 167 -28.90 -7.25 4.02
CA GLU A 167 -29.73 -7.11 5.20
C GLU A 167 -31.10 -6.53 4.87
N GLU A 168 -32.09 -6.67 5.77
CA GLU A 168 -33.48 -6.22 5.55
C GLU A 168 -33.60 -4.71 5.34
N ASP A 169 -32.69 -3.92 5.93
CA ASP A 169 -32.67 -2.47 5.81
C ASP A 169 -31.97 -1.94 4.54
N GLY A 170 -31.58 -2.85 3.65
CA GLY A 170 -30.88 -2.54 2.40
C GLY A 170 -29.36 -2.39 2.56
N SER A 171 -28.84 -2.45 3.79
CA SER A 171 -27.39 -2.54 4.00
C SER A 171 -26.87 -3.95 3.64
N PHE A 172 -25.56 -4.12 3.65
CA PHE A 172 -24.94 -5.44 3.48
C PHE A 172 -23.75 -5.59 4.41
N HIS A 173 -23.40 -6.82 4.74
CA HIS A 173 -22.18 -7.12 5.48
C HIS A 173 -21.33 -8.17 4.79
N PHE A 174 -20.03 -8.22 5.13
CA PHE A 174 -19.07 -9.18 4.60
C PHE A 174 -17.86 -9.31 5.53
N ASP A 175 -17.19 -10.45 5.43
CA ASP A 175 -15.98 -10.76 6.19
C ASP A 175 -14.74 -10.64 5.33
N VAL A 176 -13.69 -9.99 5.85
CA VAL A 176 -12.39 -9.84 5.20
C VAL A 176 -11.24 -9.94 6.18
N PRO A 177 -10.09 -10.52 5.76
CA PRO A 177 -8.87 -10.44 6.55
C PRO A 177 -8.28 -9.03 6.42
N ILE A 178 -7.98 -8.39 7.55
CA ILE A 178 -7.42 -7.03 7.63
C ILE A 178 -6.20 -7.02 8.56
N CYS A 179 -5.10 -6.44 8.11
CA CYS A 179 -4.02 -6.01 8.98
C CYS A 179 -4.43 -4.67 9.62
N VAL A 180 -4.93 -4.77 10.87
CA VAL A 180 -5.53 -3.62 11.57
C VAL A 180 -4.46 -2.59 11.92
N SER A 181 -4.70 -1.36 11.52
CA SER A 181 -3.80 -0.22 11.71
C SER A 181 -4.58 1.08 11.74
N ASP A 182 -3.96 2.18 12.20
CA ASP A 182 -4.57 3.51 12.15
C ASP A 182 -4.96 3.92 10.71
N GLN A 183 -4.28 3.40 9.69
CA GLN A 183 -4.63 3.65 8.29
C GLN A 183 -5.93 2.94 7.88
N PHE A 184 -6.16 1.72 8.37
CA PHE A 184 -7.44 1.03 8.20
C PHE A 184 -8.58 1.81 8.86
N TYR A 185 -8.40 2.21 10.10
CA TYR A 185 -9.40 3.00 10.81
C TYR A 185 -9.67 4.35 10.13
N GLY A 186 -8.62 5.04 9.69
CA GLY A 186 -8.76 6.29 8.93
C GLY A 186 -9.52 6.10 7.62
N TRP A 187 -9.31 4.96 6.94
CA TRP A 187 -10.07 4.60 5.74
C TRP A 187 -11.56 4.39 6.08
N VAL A 188 -11.88 3.66 7.14
CA VAL A 188 -13.29 3.49 7.60
C VAL A 188 -13.92 4.84 7.92
N CYS A 189 -13.23 5.70 8.69
CA CYS A 189 -13.71 7.04 9.03
C CYS A 189 -13.98 7.92 7.80
N GLY A 190 -13.21 7.73 6.72
CA GLY A 190 -13.35 8.47 5.47
C GLY A 190 -14.71 8.31 4.78
N PHE A 191 -15.49 7.29 5.13
CA PHE A 191 -16.84 7.07 4.63
C PHE A 191 -17.94 7.71 5.49
N GLY A 192 -17.58 8.52 6.49
CA GLY A 192 -18.54 9.32 7.23
C GLY A 192 -19.60 8.52 7.99
N GLY A 193 -19.27 7.35 8.50
CA GLY A 193 -20.19 6.48 9.25
C GLY A 193 -20.99 5.49 8.40
N LYS A 194 -20.79 5.46 7.08
CA LYS A 194 -21.45 4.49 6.18
C LYS A 194 -20.84 3.09 6.26
N ILE A 195 -19.72 2.93 6.93
CA ILE A 195 -19.06 1.65 7.23
C ILE A 195 -19.03 1.47 8.74
N GLU A 196 -19.54 0.35 9.21
CA GLU A 196 -19.49 -0.09 10.60
C GLU A 196 -18.57 -1.30 10.72
N VAL A 197 -17.67 -1.28 11.72
CA VAL A 197 -16.93 -2.48 12.14
C VAL A 197 -17.81 -3.25 13.12
N VAL A 198 -18.40 -4.37 12.69
CA VAL A 198 -19.29 -5.18 13.49
C VAL A 198 -18.51 -6.11 14.42
N ALA A 199 -17.48 -6.76 13.88
CA ALA A 199 -16.64 -7.72 14.58
C ALA A 199 -15.19 -7.67 14.05
N PRO A 200 -14.21 -8.08 14.85
CA PRO A 200 -14.33 -8.48 16.26
C PRO A 200 -14.38 -7.25 17.20
N PRO A 201 -14.81 -7.44 18.47
CA PRO A 201 -15.01 -6.31 19.41
C PRO A 201 -13.77 -5.44 19.62
N GLU A 202 -12.58 -6.01 19.66
CA GLU A 202 -11.32 -5.28 19.84
C GLU A 202 -11.02 -4.33 18.66
N VAL A 203 -11.37 -4.71 17.43
CA VAL A 203 -11.21 -3.86 16.25
C VAL A 203 -12.24 -2.73 16.26
N ARG A 204 -13.47 -3.02 16.67
CA ARG A 204 -14.53 -2.01 16.87
C ARG A 204 -14.13 -1.00 17.94
N GLN A 205 -13.58 -1.48 19.06
CA GLN A 205 -13.08 -0.62 20.13
C GLN A 205 -11.92 0.27 19.66
N GLY A 206 -10.98 -0.27 18.90
CA GLY A 206 -9.87 0.50 18.33
C GLY A 206 -10.34 1.64 17.42
N LEU A 207 -11.39 1.42 16.62
CA LEU A 207 -12.02 2.47 15.80
C LEU A 207 -12.65 3.56 16.67
N PHE A 208 -13.36 3.17 17.74
CA PHE A 208 -13.95 4.11 18.69
C PHE A 208 -12.88 4.96 19.38
N ASP A 209 -11.80 4.33 19.83
CA ASP A 209 -10.70 5.01 20.51
C ASP A 209 -10.00 6.03 19.59
N LEU A 210 -9.77 5.66 18.31
CA LEU A 210 -9.21 6.60 17.33
C LEU A 210 -10.15 7.78 17.08
N SER A 211 -11.44 7.51 16.86
CA SER A 211 -12.45 8.54 16.62
C SER A 211 -12.54 9.51 17.80
N SER A 212 -12.49 8.99 19.04
CA SER A 212 -12.49 9.79 20.26
C SER A 212 -11.25 10.68 20.39
N ARG A 213 -10.06 10.15 20.02
CA ARG A 213 -8.81 10.95 19.98
C ARG A 213 -8.90 12.07 18.95
N ILE A 214 -9.43 11.78 17.76
CA ILE A 214 -9.62 12.78 16.71
C ILE A 214 -10.60 13.86 17.16
N ALA A 215 -11.74 13.50 17.72
CA ALA A 215 -12.73 14.44 18.22
C ALA A 215 -12.12 15.37 19.29
N LYS A 216 -11.38 14.80 20.26
CA LYS A 216 -10.71 15.58 21.32
C LYS A 216 -9.63 16.53 20.78
N ALA A 217 -8.91 16.14 19.75
CA ALA A 217 -7.85 16.97 19.18
C ALA A 217 -8.41 18.16 18.34
N ASN A 218 -9.69 18.16 18.03
CA ASN A 218 -10.37 19.18 17.20
C ASN A 218 -11.45 19.96 17.96
N GLN A 219 -11.49 19.87 19.28
CA GLN A 219 -12.26 20.70 20.21
C GLN A 219 -11.43 21.90 20.69
#